data_da0124a15e06a79090258eccec22c7e7
#
_entry.id   da0124a15e06a79090258eccec22c7e7
#
_cell.length_a   1.000
_cell.length_b   1.000
_cell.length_c   1.000
_cell.angle_alpha   90.00
_cell.angle_beta   90.00
_cell.angle_gamma   90.00
#
_symmetry.space_group_name_H-M   'P 1'
#
loop_
_entity.id
_entity.type
_entity.pdbx_description
1 polymer ?
#
loop_
_entity_poly.entity_id
_entity_poly.type
_entity_poly.pdbx_seq_one_letter_code
_entity_poly.pdbx_strand_id
1 'polypeptide(L)'
;LTEILSRATPPEDARATMEFEKMRFELSWRYFDFHARQRTQLFHFFIILAPFMFGGCFYLFKEREMVGYMPGQIASCAGALLAIFFFGLDRRNRQIIHLSERAIRLIEAQLLFTDFRSINERGSVFKGVLTTEKADNDKRTLKSLRSHSFLVGAVYWLAFAAFAALLTYFVVVQNGHVILPKQPVPVHLR
;
A
#
# COMPACT_ATOMS: atom_id res chain seq x y z
N LEU A 1 -39.31 35.57 -24.10
CA LEU A 1 -38.56 34.28 -24.03
C LEU A 1 -37.02 34.52 -24.13
N THR A 2 -36.54 35.46 -24.98
CA THR A 2 -35.12 35.81 -25.14
C THR A 2 -34.55 36.50 -23.89
N GLU A 3 -35.35 37.25 -23.13
CA GLU A 3 -34.93 37.93 -21.91
C GLU A 3 -34.82 37.00 -20.70
N ILE A 4 -35.57 35.91 -20.69
CA ILE A 4 -35.48 34.86 -19.65
C ILE A 4 -34.25 34.01 -19.88
N LEU A 5 -33.84 33.75 -21.13
CA LEU A 5 -32.64 33.01 -21.47
C LEU A 5 -31.34 33.82 -21.23
N SER A 6 -31.38 35.15 -21.31
CA SER A 6 -30.22 36.00 -21.02
C SER A 6 -29.87 36.06 -19.52
N ARG A 7 -30.86 35.81 -18.62
CA ARG A 7 -30.61 35.71 -17.18
C ARG A 7 -30.04 34.38 -16.70
N ALA A 8 -30.00 33.36 -17.58
CA ALA A 8 -29.53 32.02 -17.23
C ALA A 8 -28.01 31.83 -17.42
N THR A 9 -27.31 32.78 -18.01
CA THR A 9 -25.85 32.70 -18.16
C THR A 9 -25.16 33.35 -16.96
N PRO A 10 -24.40 32.58 -16.15
CA PRO A 10 -23.64 33.16 -15.05
C PRO A 10 -22.66 34.22 -15.59
N PRO A 11 -22.37 35.27 -14.79
CA PRO A 11 -21.42 36.29 -15.16
C PRO A 11 -20.05 35.66 -15.49
N GLU A 12 -19.30 36.30 -16.37
CA GLU A 12 -18.04 35.78 -16.92
C GLU A 12 -17.06 35.39 -15.80
N ASP A 13 -16.96 36.19 -14.76
CA ASP A 13 -16.15 35.92 -13.56
C ASP A 13 -16.59 34.65 -12.82
N ALA A 14 -17.88 34.37 -12.75
CA ALA A 14 -18.40 33.16 -12.13
C ALA A 14 -18.10 31.91 -12.96
N ARG A 15 -18.09 32.03 -14.29
CA ARG A 15 -17.68 30.93 -15.19
C ARG A 15 -16.18 30.64 -15.06
N ALA A 16 -15.36 31.67 -15.07
CA ALA A 16 -13.91 31.54 -14.90
C ALA A 16 -13.58 30.87 -13.55
N THR A 17 -14.26 31.27 -12.49
CA THR A 17 -14.09 30.65 -11.17
C THR A 17 -14.51 29.18 -11.17
N MET A 18 -15.65 28.83 -11.79
CA MET A 18 -16.13 27.46 -11.88
C MET A 18 -15.19 26.57 -12.72
N GLU A 19 -14.67 27.07 -13.84
CA GLU A 19 -13.68 26.34 -14.66
C GLU A 19 -12.37 26.10 -13.91
N PHE A 20 -11.90 27.10 -13.17
CA PHE A 20 -10.72 26.96 -12.33
C PHE A 20 -10.91 25.91 -11.24
N GLU A 21 -12.02 25.91 -10.55
CA GLU A 21 -12.32 24.92 -9.51
C GLU A 21 -12.50 23.50 -10.08
N LYS A 22 -13.12 23.38 -11.25
CA LYS A 22 -13.21 22.12 -12.00
C LYS A 22 -11.81 21.59 -12.33
N MET A 23 -10.92 22.45 -12.82
CA MET A 23 -9.55 22.08 -13.13
C MET A 23 -8.79 21.63 -11.87
N ARG A 24 -8.96 22.31 -10.73
CA ARG A 24 -8.39 21.90 -9.43
C ARG A 24 -8.90 20.52 -9.00
N PHE A 25 -10.20 20.27 -9.15
CA PHE A 25 -10.80 18.97 -8.82
C PHE A 25 -10.22 17.87 -9.72
N GLU A 26 -10.19 18.08 -11.03
CA GLU A 26 -9.63 17.13 -12.00
C GLU A 26 -8.16 16.81 -11.72
N LEU A 27 -7.35 17.83 -11.40
CA LEU A 27 -5.95 17.65 -11.05
C LEU A 27 -5.80 16.81 -9.78
N SER A 28 -6.57 17.12 -8.73
CA SER A 28 -6.55 16.38 -7.46
C SER A 28 -7.00 14.94 -7.64
N TRP A 29 -8.02 14.72 -8.48
CA TRP A 29 -8.53 13.39 -8.80
C TRP A 29 -7.51 12.56 -9.59
N ARG A 30 -6.88 13.13 -10.63
CA ARG A 30 -5.84 12.45 -11.41
C ARG A 30 -4.66 12.05 -10.52
N TYR A 31 -4.26 12.92 -9.63
CA TYR A 31 -3.18 12.66 -8.69
C TYR A 31 -3.53 11.52 -7.72
N PHE A 32 -4.74 11.54 -7.19
CA PHE A 32 -5.27 10.45 -6.35
C PHE A 32 -5.29 9.12 -7.10
N ASP A 33 -5.89 9.07 -8.29
CA ASP A 33 -6.03 7.85 -9.11
C ASP A 33 -4.65 7.28 -9.48
N PHE A 34 -3.71 8.14 -9.87
CA PHE A 34 -2.34 7.73 -10.19
C PHE A 34 -1.67 7.02 -9.00
N HIS A 35 -1.70 7.61 -7.82
CA HIS A 35 -1.06 7.03 -6.65
C HIS A 35 -1.79 5.80 -6.10
N ALA A 36 -3.10 5.75 -6.24
CA ALA A 36 -3.89 4.58 -5.89
C ALA A 36 -3.53 3.38 -6.77
N ARG A 37 -3.44 3.58 -8.09
CA ARG A 37 -3.01 2.55 -9.04
C ARG A 37 -1.56 2.12 -8.81
N GLN A 38 -0.66 3.08 -8.60
CA GLN A 38 0.74 2.80 -8.30
C GLN A 38 0.89 1.92 -7.05
N ARG A 39 0.12 2.20 -6.00
CA ARG A 39 0.11 1.39 -4.77
C ARG A 39 -0.31 -0.05 -5.04
N THR A 40 -1.39 -0.24 -5.81
CA THR A 40 -1.88 -1.57 -6.19
C THR A 40 -0.85 -2.34 -7.01
N GLN A 41 -0.21 -1.68 -7.98
CA GLN A 41 0.85 -2.29 -8.79
C GLN A 41 2.06 -2.71 -7.97
N LEU A 42 2.51 -1.87 -7.03
CA LEU A 42 3.62 -2.21 -6.12
C LEU A 42 3.28 -3.44 -5.26
N PHE A 43 2.06 -3.51 -4.75
CA PHE A 43 1.62 -4.66 -3.98
C PHE A 43 1.57 -5.94 -4.82
N HIS A 44 1.03 -5.90 -6.04
CA HIS A 44 1.03 -7.03 -6.96
C HIS A 44 2.45 -7.49 -7.30
N PHE A 45 3.35 -6.54 -7.56
CA PHE A 45 4.75 -6.87 -7.84
C PHE A 45 5.40 -7.58 -6.65
N PHE A 46 5.16 -7.11 -5.43
CA PHE A 46 5.66 -7.75 -4.22
C PHE A 46 5.09 -9.17 -4.03
N ILE A 47 3.78 -9.38 -4.25
CA ILE A 47 3.13 -10.69 -4.13
C ILE A 47 3.71 -11.72 -5.11
N ILE A 48 4.17 -11.27 -6.27
CA ILE A 48 4.85 -12.14 -7.24
C ILE A 48 6.31 -12.39 -6.83
N LEU A 49 7.02 -11.34 -6.45
CA LEU A 49 8.46 -11.40 -6.18
C LEU A 49 8.78 -12.17 -4.89
N ALA A 50 7.99 -11.99 -3.82
CA ALA A 50 8.27 -12.60 -2.53
C ALA A 50 8.28 -14.15 -2.58
N PRO A 51 7.32 -14.86 -3.19
CA PRO A 51 7.37 -16.32 -3.36
C PRO A 51 8.59 -16.79 -4.16
N PHE A 52 9.00 -16.05 -5.20
CA PHE A 52 10.21 -16.35 -5.96
C PHE A 52 11.47 -16.31 -5.08
N MET A 53 11.60 -15.25 -4.28
CA MET A 53 12.71 -15.10 -3.34
C MET A 53 12.68 -16.21 -2.30
N PHE A 54 11.50 -16.56 -1.78
CA PHE A 54 11.32 -17.68 -0.86
C PHE A 54 11.74 -19.00 -1.48
N GLY A 55 11.26 -19.32 -2.68
CA GLY A 55 11.65 -20.52 -3.43
C GLY A 55 13.16 -20.59 -3.66
N GLY A 56 13.79 -19.47 -4.01
CA GLY A 56 15.23 -19.35 -4.13
C GLY A 56 15.97 -19.68 -2.83
N CYS A 57 15.50 -19.14 -1.69
CA CYS A 57 16.07 -19.46 -0.37
C CYS A 57 15.94 -20.94 -0.02
N PHE A 58 14.80 -21.57 -0.30
CA PHE A 58 14.60 -23.01 -0.09
C PHE A 58 15.52 -23.85 -0.99
N TYR A 59 15.67 -23.47 -2.24
CA TYR A 59 16.60 -24.15 -3.15
C TYR A 59 18.04 -24.08 -2.63
N LEU A 60 18.51 -22.90 -2.25
CA LEU A 60 19.83 -22.69 -1.67
C LEU A 60 20.01 -23.47 -0.36
N PHE A 61 18.94 -23.62 0.43
CA PHE A 61 18.98 -24.44 1.61
C PHE A 61 19.15 -25.94 1.30
N LYS A 62 18.45 -26.42 0.27
CA LYS A 62 18.56 -27.82 -0.17
C LYS A 62 19.99 -28.13 -0.67
N GLU A 63 20.58 -27.24 -1.44
CA GLU A 63 21.90 -27.39 -2.05
C GLU A 63 23.06 -26.88 -1.15
N ARG A 64 22.78 -26.62 0.14
CA ARG A 64 23.75 -26.02 1.08
C ARG A 64 25.06 -26.77 1.23
N GLU A 65 25.06 -28.09 1.02
CA GLU A 65 26.29 -28.92 1.09
C GLU A 65 27.24 -28.67 -0.07
N MET A 66 26.69 -28.31 -1.25
CA MET A 66 27.48 -27.99 -2.43
C MET A 66 27.89 -26.52 -2.50
N VAL A 67 26.92 -25.61 -2.17
CA VAL A 67 27.05 -24.16 -2.39
C VAL A 67 27.50 -23.43 -1.12
N GLY A 68 27.35 -24.07 0.05
CA GLY A 68 27.59 -23.46 1.36
C GLY A 68 26.37 -22.70 1.89
N TYR A 69 26.52 -22.13 3.10
CA TYR A 69 25.45 -21.40 3.78
C TYR A 69 25.33 -19.92 3.39
N MET A 70 26.43 -19.31 2.95
CA MET A 70 26.52 -17.87 2.66
C MET A 70 25.51 -17.39 1.62
N PRO A 71 25.31 -18.05 0.46
CA PRO A 71 24.34 -17.59 -0.51
C PRO A 71 22.90 -17.56 0.03
N GLY A 72 22.53 -18.55 0.86
CA GLY A 72 21.22 -18.60 1.52
C GLY A 72 21.01 -17.46 2.53
N GLN A 73 22.04 -17.12 3.30
CA GLN A 73 22.03 -15.98 4.22
C GLN A 73 21.88 -14.66 3.47
N ILE A 74 22.64 -14.45 2.39
CA ILE A 74 22.57 -13.26 1.56
C ILE A 74 21.16 -13.13 0.93
N ALA A 75 20.63 -14.20 0.36
CA ALA A 75 19.30 -14.21 -0.25
C ALA A 75 18.20 -13.92 0.77
N SER A 76 18.27 -14.51 1.97
CA SER A 76 17.30 -14.26 3.06
C SER A 76 17.39 -12.83 3.58
N CYS A 77 18.60 -12.28 3.73
CA CYS A 77 18.81 -10.89 4.11
C CYS A 77 18.25 -9.94 3.04
N ALA A 78 18.52 -10.19 1.77
CA ALA A 78 17.99 -9.42 0.65
C ALA A 78 16.45 -9.45 0.62
N GLY A 79 15.84 -10.62 0.87
CA GLY A 79 14.38 -10.76 0.96
C GLY A 79 13.77 -9.96 2.12
N ALA A 80 14.41 -9.97 3.29
CA ALA A 80 13.98 -9.17 4.44
C ALA A 80 14.09 -7.66 4.16
N LEU A 81 15.20 -7.20 3.58
CA LEU A 81 15.37 -5.80 3.17
C LEU A 81 14.35 -5.37 2.13
N LEU A 82 14.05 -6.24 1.16
CA LEU A 82 13.04 -6.01 0.14
C LEU A 82 11.66 -5.81 0.77
N ALA A 83 11.26 -6.64 1.73
CA ALA A 83 9.98 -6.51 2.43
C ALA A 83 9.87 -5.16 3.16
N ILE A 84 10.93 -4.71 3.85
CA ILE A 84 10.98 -3.39 4.50
C ILE A 84 10.87 -2.26 3.47
N PHE A 85 11.58 -2.37 2.36
CA PHE A 85 11.56 -1.36 1.30
C PHE A 85 10.16 -1.19 0.70
N PHE A 86 9.48 -2.30 0.36
CA PHE A 86 8.12 -2.24 -0.15
C PHE A 86 7.12 -1.72 0.87
N PHE A 87 7.26 -2.09 2.15
CA PHE A 87 6.47 -1.51 3.23
C PHE A 87 6.65 0.02 3.34
N GLY A 88 7.89 0.51 3.22
CA GLY A 88 8.19 1.95 3.23
C GLY A 88 7.53 2.68 2.05
N LEU A 89 7.62 2.11 0.83
CA LEU A 89 6.96 2.65 -0.37
C LEU A 89 5.44 2.67 -0.23
N ASP A 90 4.82 1.59 0.28
CA ASP A 90 3.37 1.54 0.54
C ASP A 90 2.95 2.62 1.53
N ARG A 91 3.70 2.79 2.62
CA ARG A 91 3.44 3.82 3.63
C ARG A 91 3.50 5.23 3.04
N ARG A 92 4.51 5.51 2.20
CA ARG A 92 4.64 6.80 1.52
C ARG A 92 3.47 7.06 0.56
N ASN A 93 3.13 6.08 -0.28
CA ASN A 93 2.00 6.21 -1.21
C ASN A 93 0.68 6.44 -0.47
N ARG A 94 0.46 5.77 0.67
CA ARG A 94 -0.71 5.99 1.52
C ARG A 94 -0.80 7.42 2.03
N GLN A 95 0.32 8.01 2.48
CA GLN A 95 0.34 9.40 2.93
C GLN A 95 -0.07 10.36 1.81
N ILE A 96 0.44 10.14 0.59
CA ILE A 96 0.11 10.95 -0.58
C ILE A 96 -1.38 10.81 -0.94
N ILE A 97 -1.92 9.59 -0.93
CA ILE A 97 -3.35 9.33 -1.16
C ILE A 97 -4.21 10.10 -0.15
N HIS A 98 -3.87 10.06 1.15
CA HIS A 98 -4.61 10.80 2.18
C HIS A 98 -4.56 12.31 2.02
N LEU A 99 -3.45 12.86 1.52
CA LEU A 99 -3.36 14.30 1.19
C LEU A 99 -4.32 14.65 0.04
N SER A 100 -4.34 13.83 -1.01
CA SER A 100 -5.24 14.01 -2.15
C SER A 100 -6.71 13.88 -1.76
N GLU A 101 -7.06 12.90 -0.93
CA GLU A 101 -8.41 12.74 -0.36
C GLU A 101 -8.86 13.97 0.43
N ARG A 102 -7.95 14.58 1.19
CA ARG A 102 -8.28 15.82 1.92
C ARG A 102 -8.56 16.98 0.97
N ALA A 103 -7.74 17.14 -0.06
CA ALA A 103 -7.94 18.18 -1.07
C ALA A 103 -9.27 18.00 -1.80
N ILE A 104 -9.57 16.79 -2.27
CA ILE A 104 -10.85 16.47 -2.93
C ILE A 104 -12.04 16.75 -2.01
N ARG A 105 -11.98 16.35 -0.73
CA ARG A 105 -13.06 16.63 0.24
C ARG A 105 -13.31 18.10 0.48
N LEU A 106 -12.25 18.92 0.52
CA LEU A 106 -12.40 20.37 0.66
C LEU A 106 -13.07 20.96 -0.58
N ILE A 107 -12.68 20.52 -1.77
CA ILE A 107 -13.28 20.95 -3.04
C ILE A 107 -14.75 20.48 -3.12
N GLU A 108 -15.05 19.22 -2.77
CA GLU A 108 -16.43 18.72 -2.68
C GLU A 108 -17.28 19.57 -1.73
N ALA A 109 -16.75 19.89 -0.54
CA ALA A 109 -17.49 20.69 0.43
C ALA A 109 -17.74 22.12 -0.03
N GLN A 110 -16.81 22.71 -0.77
CA GLN A 110 -16.94 24.09 -1.25
C GLN A 110 -17.82 24.22 -2.49
N LEU A 111 -17.69 23.30 -3.46
CA LEU A 111 -18.32 23.44 -4.77
C LEU A 111 -19.65 22.70 -4.91
N LEU A 112 -19.74 21.48 -4.37
CA LEU A 112 -20.89 20.61 -4.64
C LEU A 112 -22.03 20.82 -3.64
N PHE A 113 -21.78 21.46 -2.50
CA PHE A 113 -22.75 21.49 -1.39
C PHE A 113 -23.22 22.86 -0.96
N THR A 114 -22.63 23.94 -1.48
CA THR A 114 -23.09 25.31 -1.15
C THR A 114 -24.46 25.61 -1.74
N ASP A 115 -24.74 25.15 -2.97
CA ASP A 115 -26.02 25.37 -3.64
C ASP A 115 -27.09 24.31 -3.33
N PHE A 116 -26.69 23.08 -3.04
CA PHE A 116 -27.62 22.02 -2.66
C PHE A 116 -28.21 22.16 -1.26
N ARG A 117 -27.62 23.01 -0.41
CA ARG A 117 -28.15 23.31 0.92
C ARG A 117 -29.52 24.03 0.84
N SER A 118 -29.75 24.79 -0.24
CA SER A 118 -31.00 25.49 -0.49
C SER A 118 -32.09 24.59 -1.09
N ILE A 119 -31.75 23.50 -1.74
CA ILE A 119 -32.69 22.61 -2.43
C ILE A 119 -33.27 21.55 -1.49
N ASN A 120 -32.60 21.26 -0.38
CA ASN A 120 -32.97 20.16 0.49
C ASN A 120 -33.55 20.61 1.83
N GLU A 121 -34.65 21.39 1.76
CA GLU A 121 -35.49 21.76 2.95
C GLU A 121 -36.03 20.54 3.72
N ARG A 122 -35.84 19.31 3.20
CA ARG A 122 -36.26 18.06 3.85
C ARG A 122 -35.15 17.38 4.67
N GLY A 123 -34.06 18.06 5.04
CA GLY A 123 -33.12 17.60 6.05
C GLY A 123 -32.14 16.52 5.66
N SER A 124 -32.10 16.03 4.41
CA SER A 124 -31.06 15.13 3.94
C SER A 124 -29.91 15.92 3.34
N VAL A 125 -28.85 16.11 4.10
CA VAL A 125 -27.59 16.67 3.59
C VAL A 125 -26.97 15.63 2.67
N PHE A 126 -26.93 15.90 1.35
CA PHE A 126 -26.18 15.06 0.43
C PHE A 126 -24.70 15.17 0.80
N LYS A 127 -24.13 14.08 1.25
CA LYS A 127 -22.70 14.00 1.58
C LYS A 127 -21.95 13.43 0.37
N GLY A 128 -20.83 14.04 0.01
CA GLY A 128 -19.95 13.48 -1.02
C GLY A 128 -19.51 12.07 -0.68
N VAL A 129 -19.13 11.29 -1.68
CA VAL A 129 -18.75 9.88 -1.51
C VAL A 129 -17.64 9.73 -0.48
N LEU A 130 -16.60 10.58 -0.53
CA LEU A 130 -15.46 10.53 0.39
C LEU A 130 -15.79 11.00 1.80
N THR A 131 -16.73 11.96 1.94
CA THR A 131 -17.19 12.43 3.25
C THR A 131 -18.08 11.40 3.94
N THR A 132 -18.90 10.67 3.18
CA THR A 132 -19.79 9.61 3.69
C THR A 132 -18.97 8.40 4.15
N GLU A 133 -17.98 7.98 3.38
CA GLU A 133 -17.11 6.86 3.71
C GLU A 133 -16.33 7.11 5.01
N LYS A 134 -15.83 8.33 5.21
CA LYS A 134 -15.12 8.67 6.46
C LYS A 134 -16.05 8.65 7.67
N ALA A 135 -17.25 9.22 7.56
CA ALA A 135 -18.22 9.24 8.67
C ALA A 135 -18.64 7.83 9.10
N ASP A 136 -18.71 6.89 8.15
CA ASP A 136 -19.00 5.48 8.42
C ASP A 136 -17.79 4.74 9.03
N ASN A 137 -16.56 5.09 8.62
CA ASN A 137 -15.34 4.49 9.16
C ASN A 137 -15.05 4.94 10.58
N ASP A 138 -15.30 6.21 10.93
CA ASP A 138 -15.11 6.74 12.28
C ASP A 138 -16.09 6.10 13.31
N LYS A 139 -17.24 5.64 12.87
CA LYS A 139 -18.25 4.97 13.72
C LYS A 139 -17.97 3.48 14.01
N ARG A 140 -17.00 2.85 13.34
CA ARG A 140 -16.74 1.41 13.43
C ARG A 140 -15.30 1.11 13.87
N THR A 141 -15.04 1.16 15.16
CA THR A 141 -13.73 0.88 15.79
C THR A 141 -13.18 -0.52 15.46
N LEU A 142 -14.03 -1.51 15.22
CA LEU A 142 -13.65 -2.88 14.80
C LEU A 142 -13.31 -3.01 13.31
N LYS A 143 -13.59 -2.01 12.47
CA LYS A 143 -13.28 -2.00 11.04
C LYS A 143 -11.81 -1.69 10.75
N SER A 144 -11.04 -1.18 11.72
CA SER A 144 -9.62 -0.92 11.57
C SER A 144 -8.83 -2.18 11.22
N LEU A 145 -9.17 -3.33 11.81
CA LEU A 145 -8.54 -4.63 11.49
C LEU A 145 -8.95 -5.19 10.12
N ARG A 146 -10.09 -4.76 9.57
CA ARG A 146 -10.56 -5.11 8.22
C ARG A 146 -10.15 -4.10 7.15
N SER A 147 -9.46 -3.04 7.51
CA SER A 147 -8.96 -2.07 6.54
C SER A 147 -8.01 -2.75 5.57
N HIS A 148 -8.27 -2.61 4.27
CA HIS A 148 -7.38 -3.10 3.20
C HIS A 148 -5.91 -2.68 3.43
N SER A 149 -5.72 -1.49 4.00
CA SER A 149 -4.39 -0.97 4.34
C SER A 149 -3.69 -1.73 5.46
N PHE A 150 -4.44 -2.25 6.43
CA PHE A 150 -3.88 -3.09 7.49
C PHE A 150 -3.46 -4.46 6.94
N LEU A 151 -4.30 -5.09 6.12
CA LEU A 151 -3.99 -6.38 5.49
C LEU A 151 -2.75 -6.32 4.62
N VAL A 152 -2.62 -5.28 3.79
CA VAL A 152 -1.42 -5.05 2.96
C VAL A 152 -0.18 -4.90 3.85
N GLY A 153 -0.25 -4.10 4.91
CA GLY A 153 0.85 -3.95 5.87
C GLY A 153 1.23 -5.26 6.56
N ALA A 154 0.23 -6.07 6.95
CA ALA A 154 0.44 -7.37 7.58
C ALA A 154 1.18 -8.36 6.66
N VAL A 155 0.89 -8.33 5.34
CA VAL A 155 1.60 -9.18 4.36
C VAL A 155 3.09 -8.84 4.29
N TYR A 156 3.46 -7.55 4.28
CA TYR A 156 4.87 -7.15 4.30
C TYR A 156 5.58 -7.59 5.57
N TRP A 157 4.92 -7.43 6.74
CA TRP A 157 5.48 -7.86 8.02
C TRP A 157 5.61 -9.38 8.12
N LEU A 158 4.65 -10.13 7.61
CA LEU A 158 4.71 -11.59 7.56
C LEU A 158 5.88 -12.05 6.68
N ALA A 159 6.03 -11.46 5.50
CA ALA A 159 7.16 -11.77 4.61
C ALA A 159 8.50 -11.43 5.26
N PHE A 160 8.61 -10.26 5.90
CA PHE A 160 9.81 -9.88 6.65
C PHE A 160 10.14 -10.90 7.76
N ALA A 161 9.16 -11.26 8.59
CA ALA A 161 9.35 -12.23 9.67
C ALA A 161 9.78 -13.59 9.13
N ALA A 162 9.22 -14.02 8.01
CA ALA A 162 9.56 -15.29 7.39
C ALA A 162 11.00 -15.29 6.82
N PHE A 163 11.44 -14.22 6.15
CA PHE A 163 12.83 -14.09 5.69
C PHE A 163 13.82 -13.98 6.86
N ALA A 164 13.46 -13.25 7.92
CA ALA A 164 14.27 -13.16 9.14
C ALA A 164 14.41 -14.52 9.83
N ALA A 165 13.33 -15.30 9.90
CA ALA A 165 13.37 -16.68 10.43
C ALA A 165 14.28 -17.58 9.58
N LEU A 166 14.20 -17.50 8.26
CA LEU A 166 15.09 -18.23 7.36
C LEU A 166 16.56 -17.85 7.57
N LEU A 167 16.85 -16.55 7.65
CA LEU A 167 18.20 -16.04 7.91
C LEU A 167 18.72 -16.61 9.26
N THR A 168 17.94 -16.49 10.31
CA THR A 168 18.30 -17.03 11.64
C THR A 168 18.55 -18.52 11.57
N TYR A 169 17.70 -19.26 10.85
CA TYR A 169 17.86 -20.69 10.69
C TYR A 169 19.17 -21.07 9.96
N PHE A 170 19.52 -20.37 8.88
CA PHE A 170 20.80 -20.56 8.17
C PHE A 170 22.00 -20.32 9.08
N VAL A 171 21.95 -19.27 9.92
CA VAL A 171 23.01 -18.94 10.86
C VAL A 171 23.15 -20.00 11.96
N VAL A 172 22.03 -20.46 12.54
CA VAL A 172 22.03 -21.48 13.58
C VAL A 172 22.56 -22.81 13.06
N VAL A 173 22.11 -23.24 11.88
CA VAL A 173 22.57 -24.51 11.29
C VAL A 173 24.06 -24.45 10.93
N GLN A 174 24.54 -23.34 10.39
CA GLN A 174 25.96 -23.13 10.13
C GLN A 174 26.79 -23.26 11.41
N ASN A 175 26.39 -22.60 12.50
CA ASN A 175 27.09 -22.65 13.77
C ASN A 175 27.03 -24.06 14.41
N GLY A 176 25.90 -24.76 14.27
CA GLY A 176 25.73 -26.13 14.73
C GLY A 176 26.68 -27.13 14.04
N HIS A 177 26.93 -26.95 12.74
CA HIS A 177 27.90 -27.77 12.03
C HIS A 177 29.36 -27.51 12.45
N VAL A 178 29.66 -26.32 12.94
CA VAL A 178 31.00 -26.00 13.48
C VAL A 178 31.22 -26.63 14.86
N ILE A 179 30.18 -26.88 15.62
CA ILE A 179 30.23 -27.41 17.00
C ILE A 179 30.29 -28.95 17.05
N LEU A 180 29.78 -29.64 16.02
CA LEU A 180 29.87 -31.10 15.95
C LEU A 180 31.19 -31.51 15.32
N PRO A 181 32.16 -32.09 16.08
CA PRO A 181 33.40 -32.60 15.50
C PRO A 181 33.04 -33.69 14.49
N LYS A 182 33.63 -33.61 13.29
CA LYS A 182 33.53 -34.67 12.28
C LYS A 182 33.83 -36.00 12.96
N GLN A 183 32.87 -36.92 12.99
CA GLN A 183 33.13 -38.26 13.44
C GLN A 183 34.30 -38.85 12.63
N PRO A 184 35.30 -39.41 13.28
CA PRO A 184 36.41 -40.04 12.55
C PRO A 184 35.85 -41.11 11.63
N VAL A 185 36.21 -41.03 10.36
CA VAL A 185 35.87 -42.01 9.35
C VAL A 185 36.38 -43.39 9.87
N PRO A 186 35.51 -44.41 10.00
CA PRO A 186 35.98 -45.71 10.42
C PRO A 186 36.98 -46.22 9.42
N VAL A 187 38.25 -46.35 9.86
CA VAL A 187 39.30 -46.96 9.06
C VAL A 187 38.99 -48.44 8.96
N HIS A 188 38.40 -48.87 7.85
CA HIS A 188 38.32 -50.29 7.54
C HIS A 188 39.76 -50.79 7.29
N LEU A 189 40.36 -51.36 8.34
CA LEU A 189 41.52 -52.19 8.22
C LEU A 189 41.17 -53.42 7.36
N ARG A 190 41.81 -53.50 6.18
CA ARG A 190 41.84 -54.69 5.34
C ARG A 190 42.91 -55.62 5.86
#